data_24253c5962b951dd81ff68b34e7c3b77
#
_entry.id   24253c5962b951dd81ff68b34e7c3b77
#
_cell.length_a   1.000
_cell.length_b   1.000
_cell.length_c   1.000
_cell.angle_alpha   90.00
_cell.angle_beta   90.00
_cell.angle_gamma   90.00
#
_symmetry.space_group_name_H-M   'P 1'
#
loop_
_entity.id
_entity.type
_entity.pdbx_description
1 polymer ?
#
loop_
_entity_poly.entity_id
_entity_poly.type
_entity_poly.pdbx_seq_one_letter_code
_entity_poly.pdbx_strand_id
1 'polypeptide(L)'
;VTIRAVFNRQPIIIFQTASIMTHTSTSQTDSASSSQLYIGIMSGTSMDGADAVLIRMDGGRWLGAEAHSFLPYSGRLKSELLALQDSGGDELHRSRILAQQLSRLYADTVEQLLERQGLRPSDIAAVGCHGQTVRHAPEHGYSIQLADLPLLAELTGIFTVGDFRSRDLAAGGQGAPLVPAFHQALFAAPDETRVLLNIGGIANISVLPPDAPAFGFDTGPGNMLMDAWTQKIWQKPYDEDGQLAGQGRVLPSLLENLLCHDYFSRPQPKSTGRELFALPYLAERLSGGENPHDVLRTLTAFTAQT
;
A
#
# COMPACT_ATOMS: atom_id res chain seq x y z
N VAL A 1 23.09 -5.24 -14.25
CA VAL A 1 22.01 -4.63 -13.44
C VAL A 1 22.69 -3.83 -12.34
N THR A 2 22.66 -2.52 -12.44
CA THR A 2 23.25 -1.63 -11.43
C THR A 2 22.16 -1.31 -10.42
N ILE A 3 22.26 -1.85 -9.21
CA ILE A 3 21.36 -1.52 -8.12
C ILE A 3 21.87 -0.22 -7.49
N ARG A 4 21.19 0.89 -7.73
CA ARG A 4 21.40 2.13 -6.97
C ARG A 4 20.35 2.22 -5.89
N ALA A 5 20.74 1.93 -4.65
CA ALA A 5 19.93 2.25 -3.47
C ALA A 5 20.10 3.75 -3.18
N VAL A 6 19.05 4.53 -3.35
CA VAL A 6 19.02 5.93 -2.92
C VAL A 6 18.51 5.96 -1.49
N PHE A 7 19.43 5.95 -0.52
CA PHE A 7 19.11 6.20 0.89
C PHE A 7 19.08 7.72 1.11
N ASN A 8 17.90 8.30 1.15
CA ASN A 8 17.75 9.67 1.64
C ASN A 8 17.38 9.60 3.13
N ARG A 9 18.12 10.33 3.99
CA ARG A 9 17.93 10.38 5.47
C ARG A 9 16.67 11.17 5.84
N GLN A 10 15.52 10.69 5.43
CA GLN A 10 14.22 11.05 5.99
C GLN A 10 13.48 9.74 6.25
N PRO A 11 12.54 9.69 7.23
CA PRO A 11 11.82 8.46 7.50
C PRO A 11 11.24 7.97 6.18
N ILE A 12 11.54 6.71 5.85
CA ILE A 12 10.99 6.03 4.69
C ILE A 12 9.48 6.00 4.92
N ILE A 13 8.80 7.05 4.49
CA ILE A 13 7.37 7.02 4.28
C ILE A 13 7.20 6.24 2.98
N ILE A 14 7.19 4.95 3.15
CA ILE A 14 6.88 3.97 2.12
C ILE A 14 5.55 4.37 1.53
N PHE A 15 5.46 4.43 0.23
CA PHE A 15 4.28 4.77 -0.54
C PHE A 15 3.07 3.86 -0.25
N GLN A 16 2.48 4.07 0.89
CA GLN A 16 1.05 4.20 1.05
C GLN A 16 0.67 5.69 1.10
N THR A 17 1.64 6.58 1.17
CA THR A 17 1.49 8.04 1.13
C THR A 17 2.44 8.63 0.11
N ALA A 18 1.95 9.50 -0.75
CA ALA A 18 2.73 10.17 -1.77
C ALA A 18 3.86 11.02 -1.15
N SER A 19 5.11 10.57 -1.28
CA SER A 19 6.27 11.41 -0.95
C SER A 19 6.37 12.57 -1.93
N ILE A 20 6.23 13.79 -1.43
CA ILE A 20 6.35 15.02 -2.20
C ILE A 20 7.82 15.22 -2.55
N MET A 21 8.21 14.91 -3.78
CA MET A 21 9.47 15.38 -4.34
C MET A 21 9.25 16.74 -4.99
N THR A 22 9.79 17.80 -4.39
CA THR A 22 9.90 19.11 -5.03
C THR A 22 11.03 19.06 -6.06
N HIS A 23 10.71 18.90 -7.33
CA HIS A 23 11.63 19.21 -8.41
C HIS A 23 11.45 20.66 -8.83
N THR A 24 12.48 21.48 -8.58
CA THR A 24 12.63 22.79 -9.23
C THR A 24 12.91 22.55 -10.72
N SER A 25 11.94 22.81 -11.58
CA SER A 25 12.14 22.85 -13.02
C SER A 25 12.19 24.29 -13.50
N THR A 26 13.26 24.59 -14.24
CA THR A 26 13.48 25.79 -15.02
C THR A 26 12.36 26.04 -16.03
N SER A 27 12.00 27.30 -16.15
CA SER A 27 11.01 27.92 -17.02
C SER A 27 11.05 27.49 -18.49
N GLN A 28 9.91 27.12 -19.02
CA GLN A 28 9.55 27.34 -20.43
C GLN A 28 8.09 27.82 -20.56
N THR A 29 7.92 28.74 -21.46
CA THR A 29 6.88 29.69 -21.77
C THR A 29 5.49 29.10 -22.07
N ASP A 30 4.48 29.83 -21.60
CA ASP A 30 3.07 29.95 -21.91
C ASP A 30 2.51 29.22 -23.15
N SER A 31 1.84 28.11 -22.87
CA SER A 31 0.54 27.78 -23.45
C SER A 31 -0.42 27.61 -22.26
N ALA A 32 -1.67 28.11 -22.37
CA ALA A 32 -2.65 28.00 -21.28
C ALA A 32 -2.71 26.53 -20.81
N SER A 33 -2.12 26.25 -19.65
CA SER A 33 -2.01 24.92 -19.09
C SER A 33 -3.42 24.39 -18.81
N SER A 34 -3.81 23.32 -19.49
CA SER A 34 -5.05 22.56 -19.23
C SER A 34 -4.94 21.69 -17.97
N SER A 35 -4.02 22.04 -17.06
CA SER A 35 -3.76 21.24 -15.87
C SER A 35 -4.95 21.25 -14.93
N GLN A 36 -5.32 20.08 -14.45
CA GLN A 36 -6.45 19.85 -13.55
C GLN A 36 -5.96 19.28 -12.22
N LEU A 37 -6.72 19.58 -11.17
CA LEU A 37 -6.50 19.03 -9.83
C LEU A 37 -7.35 17.78 -9.65
N TYR A 38 -6.75 16.78 -9.02
CA TYR A 38 -7.41 15.53 -8.64
C TYR A 38 -7.05 15.20 -7.19
N ILE A 39 -7.89 14.41 -6.54
CA ILE A 39 -7.60 13.88 -5.21
C ILE A 39 -7.58 12.36 -5.29
N GLY A 40 -6.53 11.74 -4.78
CA GLY A 40 -6.45 10.29 -4.58
C GLY A 40 -6.65 9.95 -3.11
N ILE A 41 -7.57 9.02 -2.81
CA ILE A 41 -7.81 8.52 -1.45
C ILE A 41 -7.32 7.07 -1.37
N MET A 42 -6.49 6.80 -0.37
CA MET A 42 -5.96 5.46 -0.07
C MET A 42 -6.14 5.13 1.41
N SER A 43 -6.54 3.89 1.67
CA SER A 43 -6.40 3.28 2.99
C SER A 43 -5.72 1.93 2.85
N GLY A 44 -4.61 1.78 3.56
CA GLY A 44 -3.73 0.62 3.44
C GLY A 44 -4.19 -0.59 4.26
N THR A 45 -3.50 -1.70 4.09
CA THR A 45 -3.75 -2.95 4.84
C THR A 45 -3.40 -2.85 6.32
N SER A 46 -2.62 -1.86 6.73
CA SER A 46 -2.34 -1.53 8.14
C SER A 46 -3.59 -1.04 8.89
N MET A 47 -4.59 -0.53 8.16
CA MET A 47 -5.84 0.03 8.71
C MET A 47 -5.59 1.11 9.76
N ASP A 48 -4.65 2.00 9.48
CA ASP A 48 -4.30 3.08 10.41
C ASP A 48 -5.16 4.31 10.19
N GLY A 49 -5.62 4.54 8.95
CA GLY A 49 -6.44 5.69 8.59
C GLY A 49 -6.63 5.81 7.09
N ALA A 50 -7.12 6.96 6.68
CA ALA A 50 -7.29 7.38 5.31
C ALA A 50 -6.30 8.48 4.94
N ASP A 51 -5.60 8.29 3.85
CA ASP A 51 -4.73 9.28 3.21
C ASP A 51 -5.44 9.90 2.01
N ALA A 52 -5.43 11.22 1.89
CA ALA A 52 -5.85 11.94 0.70
C ALA A 52 -4.70 12.81 0.18
N VAL A 53 -4.42 12.72 -1.11
CA VAL A 53 -3.36 13.48 -1.77
C VAL A 53 -3.95 14.30 -2.90
N LEU A 54 -3.70 15.61 -2.88
CA LEU A 54 -3.99 16.53 -3.97
C LEU A 54 -2.87 16.45 -5.01
N ILE A 55 -3.24 16.17 -6.25
CA ILE A 55 -2.30 16.05 -7.36
C ILE A 55 -2.69 16.97 -8.50
N ARG A 56 -1.70 17.38 -9.28
CA ARG A 56 -1.90 18.12 -10.53
C ARG A 56 -1.52 17.26 -11.71
N MET A 57 -2.37 17.24 -12.73
CA MET A 57 -2.13 16.52 -13.97
C MET A 57 -2.43 17.41 -15.18
N ASP A 58 -1.77 17.16 -16.30
CA ASP A 58 -2.00 17.81 -17.58
C ASP A 58 -2.11 16.74 -18.68
N GLY A 59 -3.31 16.56 -19.23
CA GLY A 59 -3.58 15.59 -20.30
C GLY A 59 -3.17 14.14 -19.97
N GLY A 60 -3.26 13.74 -18.69
CA GLY A 60 -2.81 12.43 -18.22
C GLY A 60 -1.35 12.38 -17.74
N ARG A 61 -0.58 13.46 -17.93
CA ARG A 61 0.78 13.59 -17.42
C ARG A 61 0.77 14.07 -15.96
N TRP A 62 1.47 13.37 -15.10
CA TRP A 62 1.72 13.79 -13.72
C TRP A 62 2.58 15.06 -13.67
N LEU A 63 2.13 16.07 -12.94
CA LEU A 63 2.91 17.30 -12.70
C LEU A 63 3.42 17.38 -11.26
N GLY A 64 2.74 16.76 -10.31
CA GLY A 64 3.20 16.74 -8.92
C GLY A 64 2.08 16.44 -7.92
N ALA A 65 2.49 16.15 -6.67
CA ALA A 65 1.62 16.19 -5.50
C ALA A 65 1.74 17.57 -4.85
N GLU A 66 0.61 18.19 -4.52
CA GLU A 66 0.57 19.56 -4.00
C GLU A 66 0.30 19.59 -2.50
N ALA A 67 -0.52 18.67 -2.00
CA ALA A 67 -0.89 18.62 -0.59
C ALA A 67 -1.30 17.20 -0.17
N HIS A 68 -1.33 16.99 1.13
CA HIS A 68 -1.70 15.72 1.76
C HIS A 68 -2.52 15.99 3.04
N SER A 69 -3.49 15.12 3.29
CA SER A 69 -4.25 15.06 4.54
C SER A 69 -4.37 13.61 4.98
N PHE A 70 -4.36 13.37 6.29
CA PHE A 70 -4.51 12.05 6.90
C PHE A 70 -5.49 12.13 8.07
N LEU A 71 -6.44 11.21 8.11
CA LEU A 71 -7.31 11.00 9.25
C LEU A 71 -7.19 9.57 9.78
N PRO A 72 -6.86 9.39 11.08
CA PRO A 72 -6.72 8.07 11.67
C PRO A 72 -8.08 7.38 11.86
N TYR A 73 -8.08 6.06 11.74
CA TYR A 73 -9.25 5.27 12.13
C TYR A 73 -9.38 5.21 13.65
N SER A 74 -10.62 5.25 14.14
CA SER A 74 -10.88 4.91 15.54
C SER A 74 -10.59 3.42 15.79
N GLY A 75 -10.20 3.08 17.01
CA GLY A 75 -9.95 1.68 17.40
C GLY A 75 -11.16 0.77 17.12
N ARG A 76 -12.39 1.30 17.29
CA ARG A 76 -13.62 0.58 16.97
C ARG A 76 -13.74 0.30 15.47
N LEU A 77 -13.54 1.32 14.62
CA LEU A 77 -13.62 1.15 13.17
C LEU A 77 -12.58 0.13 12.70
N LYS A 78 -11.34 0.23 13.17
CA LYS A 78 -10.27 -0.73 12.87
C LYS A 78 -10.65 -2.16 13.26
N SER A 79 -11.19 -2.37 14.46
CA SER A 79 -11.61 -3.70 14.94
C SER A 79 -12.72 -4.30 14.09
N GLU A 80 -13.72 -3.49 13.71
CA GLU A 80 -14.85 -3.92 12.87
C GLU A 80 -14.38 -4.29 11.44
N LEU A 81 -13.44 -3.52 10.87
CA LEU A 81 -12.85 -3.81 9.57
C LEU A 81 -12.01 -5.10 9.58
N LEU A 82 -11.22 -5.31 10.62
CA LEU A 82 -10.47 -6.55 10.81
C LEU A 82 -11.41 -7.76 10.92
N ALA A 83 -12.53 -7.62 11.63
CA ALA A 83 -13.52 -8.69 11.77
C ALA A 83 -14.23 -9.05 10.45
N LEU A 84 -14.15 -8.24 9.39
CA LEU A 84 -14.65 -8.56 8.05
C LEU A 84 -13.62 -9.29 7.16
N GLN A 85 -12.37 -9.41 7.60
CA GLN A 85 -11.36 -10.20 6.88
C GLN A 85 -11.65 -11.69 7.00
N ASP A 86 -12.28 -12.12 8.11
CA ASP A 86 -12.73 -13.48 8.34
C ASP A 86 -14.23 -13.61 8.10
N SER A 87 -14.68 -14.84 7.77
CA SER A 87 -16.10 -15.14 7.63
C SER A 87 -16.82 -15.04 8.98
N GLY A 88 -17.94 -14.34 9.00
CA GLY A 88 -18.69 -14.09 10.23
C GLY A 88 -20.18 -13.83 10.01
N GLY A 89 -20.91 -13.62 11.11
CA GLY A 89 -22.32 -13.32 11.05
C GLY A 89 -22.61 -11.94 10.46
N ASP A 90 -23.69 -11.84 9.67
CA ASP A 90 -24.27 -10.60 9.13
C ASP A 90 -23.29 -9.72 8.32
N GLU A 91 -22.35 -10.36 7.60
CA GLU A 91 -21.29 -9.67 6.86
C GLU A 91 -21.83 -8.62 5.88
N LEU A 92 -22.91 -8.93 5.15
CA LEU A 92 -23.47 -8.02 4.15
C LEU A 92 -23.95 -6.72 4.78
N HIS A 93 -24.70 -6.78 5.88
CA HIS A 93 -25.17 -5.60 6.59
C HIS A 93 -23.99 -4.82 7.19
N ARG A 94 -23.10 -5.50 7.91
CA ARG A 94 -21.93 -4.90 8.55
C ARG A 94 -21.03 -4.20 7.52
N SER A 95 -20.79 -4.84 6.37
CA SER A 95 -19.96 -4.25 5.31
C SER A 95 -20.56 -2.95 4.76
N ARG A 96 -21.91 -2.88 4.60
CA ARG A 96 -22.56 -1.66 4.12
C ARG A 96 -22.50 -0.52 5.14
N ILE A 97 -22.69 -0.82 6.43
CA ILE A 97 -22.54 0.19 7.50
C ILE A 97 -21.11 0.71 7.56
N LEU A 98 -20.11 -0.18 7.48
CA LEU A 98 -18.70 0.22 7.50
C LEU A 98 -18.29 1.01 6.24
N ALA A 99 -18.81 0.63 5.07
CA ALA A 99 -18.59 1.39 3.84
C ALA A 99 -19.08 2.84 3.96
N GLN A 100 -20.25 3.07 4.58
CA GLN A 100 -20.76 4.41 4.84
C GLN A 100 -19.89 5.19 5.85
N GLN A 101 -19.44 4.53 6.92
CA GLN A 101 -18.57 5.17 7.92
C GLN A 101 -17.23 5.58 7.29
N LEU A 102 -16.63 4.70 6.47
CA LEU A 102 -15.42 4.99 5.73
C LEU A 102 -15.63 6.17 4.76
N SER A 103 -16.72 6.17 4.00
CA SER A 103 -16.98 7.25 3.04
C SER A 103 -17.18 8.60 3.69
N ARG A 104 -17.76 8.66 4.91
CA ARG A 104 -17.80 9.91 5.70
C ARG A 104 -16.40 10.35 6.11
N LEU A 105 -15.58 9.45 6.63
CA LEU A 105 -14.20 9.74 7.01
C LEU A 105 -13.36 10.17 5.80
N TYR A 106 -13.58 9.57 4.63
CA TYR A 106 -12.93 9.97 3.39
C TYR A 106 -13.38 11.38 2.97
N ALA A 107 -14.68 11.70 3.10
CA ALA A 107 -15.19 13.04 2.83
C ALA A 107 -14.56 14.07 3.78
N ASP A 108 -14.48 13.79 5.09
CA ASP A 108 -13.84 14.66 6.08
C ASP A 108 -12.34 14.87 5.74
N THR A 109 -11.66 13.82 5.23
CA THR A 109 -10.25 13.92 4.81
C THR A 109 -10.08 14.83 3.60
N VAL A 110 -11.02 14.76 2.64
CA VAL A 110 -11.07 15.64 1.46
C VAL A 110 -11.36 17.07 1.87
N GLU A 111 -12.36 17.28 2.73
CA GLU A 111 -12.75 18.61 3.22
C GLU A 111 -11.56 19.31 3.89
N GLN A 112 -10.88 18.65 4.83
CA GLN A 112 -9.69 19.19 5.46
C GLN A 112 -8.58 19.55 4.46
N LEU A 113 -8.41 18.73 3.41
CA LEU A 113 -7.43 19.00 2.36
C LEU A 113 -7.79 20.27 1.58
N LEU A 114 -9.05 20.41 1.18
CA LEU A 114 -9.56 21.57 0.45
C LEU A 114 -9.49 22.84 1.29
N GLU A 115 -9.93 22.81 2.54
CA GLU A 115 -9.86 23.94 3.46
C GLU A 115 -8.43 24.46 3.64
N ARG A 116 -7.45 23.55 3.88
CA ARG A 116 -6.04 23.92 4.04
C ARG A 116 -5.43 24.55 2.80
N GLN A 117 -5.95 24.21 1.61
CA GLN A 117 -5.46 24.72 0.34
C GLN A 117 -6.28 25.92 -0.18
N GLY A 118 -7.36 26.29 0.51
CA GLY A 118 -8.27 27.36 0.06
C GLY A 118 -8.99 27.02 -1.25
N LEU A 119 -9.25 25.73 -1.51
CA LEU A 119 -9.88 25.22 -2.72
C LEU A 119 -11.36 24.92 -2.47
N ARG A 120 -12.16 24.96 -3.53
CA ARG A 120 -13.55 24.55 -3.54
C ARG A 120 -13.69 23.18 -4.20
N PRO A 121 -14.77 22.41 -3.94
CA PRO A 121 -15.05 21.18 -4.65
C PRO A 121 -15.02 21.32 -6.18
N SER A 122 -15.50 22.45 -6.72
CA SER A 122 -15.50 22.75 -8.16
C SER A 122 -14.12 22.91 -8.79
N ASP A 123 -13.08 23.09 -7.99
CA ASP A 123 -11.70 23.24 -8.45
C ASP A 123 -11.04 21.87 -8.68
N ILE A 124 -11.72 20.78 -8.25
CA ILE A 124 -11.24 19.38 -8.35
C ILE A 124 -11.99 18.65 -9.48
N ALA A 125 -11.25 18.09 -10.41
CA ALA A 125 -11.83 17.37 -11.54
C ALA A 125 -12.46 16.02 -11.11
N ALA A 126 -11.83 15.28 -10.23
CA ALA A 126 -12.34 14.03 -9.69
C ALA A 126 -11.61 13.60 -8.41
N VAL A 127 -12.29 12.75 -7.63
CA VAL A 127 -11.73 11.96 -6.53
C VAL A 127 -11.57 10.51 -6.99
N GLY A 128 -10.37 9.96 -6.90
CA GLY A 128 -10.10 8.53 -7.03
C GLY A 128 -10.06 7.87 -5.65
N CYS A 129 -10.99 6.97 -5.36
CA CYS A 129 -11.09 6.31 -4.06
C CYS A 129 -10.78 4.82 -4.17
N HIS A 130 -9.68 4.38 -3.52
CA HIS A 130 -9.33 2.96 -3.46
C HIS A 130 -10.30 2.17 -2.56
N GLY A 131 -10.78 2.77 -1.48
CA GLY A 131 -11.52 2.08 -0.44
C GLY A 131 -10.63 1.22 0.46
N GLN A 132 -11.22 0.57 1.48
CA GLN A 132 -10.52 -0.30 2.41
C GLN A 132 -10.65 -1.76 2.00
N THR A 133 -9.55 -2.41 1.66
CA THR A 133 -9.56 -3.84 1.33
C THR A 133 -9.91 -4.66 2.57
N VAL A 134 -10.93 -5.46 2.45
CA VAL A 134 -11.36 -6.43 3.48
C VAL A 134 -11.24 -7.88 2.99
N ARG A 135 -11.30 -8.10 1.67
CA ARG A 135 -11.10 -9.42 1.10
C ARG A 135 -10.43 -9.33 -0.26
N HIS A 136 -9.49 -10.22 -0.55
CA HIS A 136 -8.80 -10.30 -1.83
C HIS A 136 -8.67 -11.77 -2.22
N ALA A 137 -9.40 -12.17 -3.25
CA ALA A 137 -9.51 -13.57 -3.71
C ALA A 137 -9.45 -13.62 -5.25
N PRO A 138 -8.28 -13.32 -5.84
CA PRO A 138 -8.13 -13.27 -7.30
C PRO A 138 -8.37 -14.63 -7.96
N GLU A 139 -8.12 -15.72 -7.27
CA GLU A 139 -8.43 -17.09 -7.71
C GLU A 139 -9.93 -17.33 -7.91
N HIS A 140 -10.77 -16.56 -7.23
CA HIS A 140 -12.23 -16.54 -7.39
C HIS A 140 -12.71 -15.35 -8.24
N GLY A 141 -11.79 -14.55 -8.79
CA GLY A 141 -12.10 -13.43 -9.68
C GLY A 141 -12.65 -12.20 -8.97
N TYR A 142 -12.42 -12.02 -7.64
CA TYR A 142 -12.92 -10.86 -6.93
C TYR A 142 -11.92 -10.28 -5.90
N SER A 143 -12.14 -9.00 -5.60
CA SER A 143 -11.49 -8.29 -4.49
C SER A 143 -12.48 -7.28 -3.93
N ILE A 144 -12.60 -7.16 -2.61
CA ILE A 144 -13.60 -6.30 -1.96
C ILE A 144 -12.87 -5.16 -1.26
N GLN A 145 -13.08 -3.95 -1.77
CA GLN A 145 -12.69 -2.68 -1.16
C GLN A 145 -13.94 -1.96 -0.68
N LEU A 146 -14.07 -1.74 0.62
CA LEU A 146 -15.23 -1.05 1.18
C LEU A 146 -15.11 0.46 0.94
N ALA A 147 -16.11 0.99 0.25
CA ALA A 147 -16.46 2.39 0.13
C ALA A 147 -17.91 2.49 -0.35
N ASP A 148 -18.61 3.54 0.04
CA ASP A 148 -19.89 3.96 -0.54
C ASP A 148 -19.61 5.15 -1.44
N LEU A 149 -19.26 4.87 -2.71
CA LEU A 149 -18.83 5.90 -3.66
C LEU A 149 -19.95 6.93 -3.96
N PRO A 150 -21.23 6.55 -4.12
CA PRO A 150 -22.30 7.52 -4.23
C PRO A 150 -22.40 8.47 -3.04
N LEU A 151 -22.26 7.95 -1.82
CA LEU A 151 -22.26 8.76 -0.61
C LEU A 151 -21.05 9.71 -0.56
N LEU A 152 -19.86 9.23 -0.95
CA LEU A 152 -18.66 10.06 -1.00
C LEU A 152 -18.83 11.21 -2.01
N ALA A 153 -19.38 10.92 -3.19
CA ALA A 153 -19.65 11.93 -4.22
C ALA A 153 -20.67 12.98 -3.73
N GLU A 154 -21.73 12.53 -3.05
CA GLU A 154 -22.76 13.43 -2.49
C GLU A 154 -22.18 14.34 -1.40
N LEU A 155 -21.38 13.78 -0.48
CA LEU A 155 -20.80 14.53 0.63
C LEU A 155 -19.75 15.55 0.18
N THR A 156 -18.93 15.19 -0.82
CA THR A 156 -17.86 16.08 -1.32
C THR A 156 -18.30 17.02 -2.42
N GLY A 157 -19.39 16.72 -3.12
CA GLY A 157 -19.79 17.42 -4.33
C GLY A 157 -18.85 17.23 -5.51
N ILE A 158 -17.97 16.21 -5.46
CA ILE A 158 -16.94 15.96 -6.49
C ILE A 158 -17.21 14.63 -7.18
N PHE A 159 -17.00 14.57 -8.50
CA PHE A 159 -17.08 13.34 -9.26
C PHE A 159 -16.12 12.28 -8.68
N THR A 160 -16.62 11.09 -8.39
CA THR A 160 -15.86 10.05 -7.69
C THR A 160 -15.72 8.80 -8.54
N VAL A 161 -14.51 8.25 -8.60
CA VAL A 161 -14.14 7.00 -9.28
C VAL A 161 -13.54 6.04 -8.26
N GLY A 162 -13.90 4.77 -8.36
CA GLY A 162 -13.36 3.72 -7.48
C GLY A 162 -13.49 2.33 -8.08
N ASP A 163 -13.33 1.30 -7.23
CA ASP A 163 -13.38 -0.11 -7.62
C ASP A 163 -12.34 -0.49 -8.69
N PHE A 164 -11.13 0.00 -8.51
CA PHE A 164 -10.03 -0.18 -9.48
C PHE A 164 -9.61 -1.64 -9.63
N ARG A 165 -9.67 -2.43 -8.53
CA ARG A 165 -9.22 -3.82 -8.52
C ARG A 165 -10.14 -4.75 -9.29
N SER A 166 -11.45 -4.54 -9.21
CA SER A 166 -12.42 -5.29 -10.01
C SER A 166 -12.22 -5.08 -11.51
N ARG A 167 -11.81 -3.87 -11.93
CA ARG A 167 -11.52 -3.60 -13.34
C ARG A 167 -10.29 -4.37 -13.83
N ASP A 168 -9.24 -4.47 -13.04
CA ASP A 168 -8.03 -5.23 -13.36
C ASP A 168 -8.33 -6.74 -13.43
N LEU A 169 -9.06 -7.27 -12.43
CA LEU A 169 -9.50 -8.68 -12.42
C LEU A 169 -10.35 -9.02 -13.64
N ALA A 170 -11.30 -8.14 -14.01
CA ALA A 170 -12.13 -8.34 -15.20
C ALA A 170 -11.32 -8.31 -16.51
N ALA A 171 -10.16 -7.66 -16.53
CA ALA A 171 -9.23 -7.66 -17.64
C ALA A 171 -8.25 -8.87 -17.63
N GLY A 172 -8.40 -9.79 -16.67
CA GLY A 172 -7.54 -10.97 -16.51
C GLY A 172 -6.31 -10.77 -15.64
N GLY A 173 -6.22 -9.61 -14.94
CA GLY A 173 -5.17 -9.35 -13.94
C GLY A 173 -5.45 -10.01 -12.60
N GLN A 174 -4.59 -9.72 -11.63
CA GLN A 174 -4.67 -10.23 -10.25
C GLN A 174 -5.34 -9.23 -9.28
N GLY A 175 -5.72 -8.04 -9.74
CA GLY A 175 -6.24 -6.96 -8.90
C GLY A 175 -5.21 -6.31 -7.97
N ALA A 176 -4.00 -6.84 -7.93
CA ALA A 176 -2.85 -6.33 -7.16
C ALA A 176 -1.54 -6.86 -7.74
N PRO A 177 -0.43 -6.07 -7.70
CA PRO A 177 -0.41 -4.65 -7.39
C PRO A 177 -0.93 -3.78 -8.56
N LEU A 178 -1.57 -2.64 -8.27
CA LEU A 178 -2.03 -1.67 -9.30
C LEU A 178 -1.00 -0.55 -9.55
N VAL A 179 0.00 -0.44 -8.69
CA VAL A 179 1.01 0.62 -8.70
C VAL A 179 1.97 0.59 -9.91
N PRO A 180 2.25 -0.56 -10.58
CA PRO A 180 3.24 -0.60 -11.67
C PRO A 180 2.97 0.40 -12.80
N ALA A 181 1.71 0.61 -13.20
CA ALA A 181 1.36 1.58 -14.23
C ALA A 181 1.68 3.02 -13.82
N PHE A 182 1.44 3.37 -12.55
CA PHE A 182 1.81 4.68 -11.99
C PHE A 182 3.34 4.82 -11.89
N HIS A 183 4.02 3.79 -11.43
CA HIS A 183 5.48 3.77 -11.38
C HIS A 183 6.10 3.93 -12.77
N GLN A 184 5.53 3.29 -13.79
CA GLN A 184 5.98 3.44 -15.17
C GLN A 184 5.87 4.89 -15.63
N ALA A 185 4.75 5.56 -15.35
CA ALA A 185 4.54 6.95 -15.76
C ALA A 185 5.51 7.94 -15.11
N LEU A 186 5.99 7.64 -13.88
CA LEU A 186 6.85 8.54 -13.11
C LEU A 186 8.34 8.20 -13.20
N PHE A 187 8.68 6.93 -13.24
CA PHE A 187 10.05 6.46 -12.96
C PHE A 187 10.67 5.65 -14.09
N ALA A 188 9.93 5.32 -15.17
CA ALA A 188 10.53 4.63 -16.30
C ALA A 188 11.66 5.47 -16.94
N ALA A 189 12.68 4.81 -17.44
CA ALA A 189 13.77 5.41 -18.19
C ALA A 189 13.89 4.74 -19.55
N PRO A 190 14.31 5.49 -20.58
CA PRO A 190 14.38 4.95 -21.93
C PRO A 190 15.56 3.99 -22.17
N ASP A 191 16.57 4.01 -21.30
CA ASP A 191 17.87 3.36 -21.49
C ASP A 191 18.21 2.33 -20.40
N GLU A 192 17.35 2.17 -19.38
CA GLU A 192 17.59 1.21 -18.30
C GLU A 192 16.30 0.59 -17.77
N THR A 193 16.37 -0.66 -17.33
CA THR A 193 15.29 -1.25 -16.53
C THR A 193 15.39 -0.76 -15.09
N ARG A 194 14.34 -0.10 -14.60
CA ARG A 194 14.22 0.30 -13.20
C ARG A 194 13.37 -0.69 -12.42
N VAL A 195 13.77 -0.92 -11.17
CA VAL A 195 13.00 -1.73 -10.22
C VAL A 195 12.72 -0.88 -9.01
N LEU A 196 11.44 -0.71 -8.71
CA LEU A 196 10.99 -0.04 -7.51
C LEU A 196 10.57 -1.10 -6.48
N LEU A 197 11.19 -1.04 -5.31
CA LEU A 197 10.87 -1.90 -4.19
C LEU A 197 10.04 -1.12 -3.16
N ASN A 198 8.89 -1.68 -2.80
CA ASN A 198 8.07 -1.21 -1.70
C ASN A 198 8.08 -2.25 -0.58
N ILE A 199 8.49 -1.85 0.63
CA ILE A 199 8.51 -2.71 1.82
C ILE A 199 7.48 -2.19 2.82
N GLY A 200 6.26 -2.72 2.72
CA GLY A 200 5.19 -2.52 3.68
C GLY A 200 5.02 -3.76 4.56
N GLY A 201 3.80 -4.07 4.99
CA GLY A 201 3.49 -5.34 5.64
C GLY A 201 3.87 -6.53 4.76
N ILE A 202 3.47 -6.48 3.49
CA ILE A 202 3.97 -7.29 2.37
C ILE A 202 4.93 -6.43 1.55
N ALA A 203 6.01 -7.02 1.08
CA ALA A 203 6.93 -6.39 0.14
C ALA A 203 6.53 -6.70 -1.29
N ASN A 204 6.66 -5.71 -2.19
CA ASN A 204 6.40 -5.88 -3.61
C ASN A 204 7.39 -5.09 -4.46
N ILE A 205 7.54 -5.52 -5.70
CA ILE A 205 8.35 -4.79 -6.69
C ILE A 205 7.52 -4.40 -7.90
N SER A 206 7.94 -3.29 -8.53
CA SER A 206 7.53 -2.92 -9.88
C SER A 206 8.76 -2.91 -10.77
N VAL A 207 8.70 -3.64 -11.85
CA VAL A 207 9.78 -3.72 -12.86
C VAL A 207 9.35 -2.88 -14.05
N LEU A 208 10.19 -1.91 -14.41
CA LEU A 208 9.94 -0.91 -15.44
C LEU A 208 10.97 -1.05 -16.57
N PRO A 209 10.77 -2.00 -17.50
CA PRO A 209 11.67 -2.12 -18.63
C PRO A 209 11.42 -0.98 -19.62
N PRO A 210 12.46 -0.53 -20.38
CA PRO A 210 12.32 0.57 -21.34
C PRO A 210 11.39 0.22 -22.53
N ASP A 211 11.43 -1.03 -22.98
CA ASP A 211 10.81 -1.47 -24.24
C ASP A 211 9.64 -2.45 -24.03
N ALA A 212 9.10 -2.56 -22.82
CA ALA A 212 8.00 -3.47 -22.50
C ALA A 212 7.06 -2.85 -21.44
N PRO A 213 5.82 -3.36 -21.32
CA PRO A 213 4.93 -2.94 -20.26
C PRO A 213 5.54 -3.22 -18.87
N ALA A 214 5.30 -2.28 -17.94
CA ALA A 214 5.65 -2.48 -16.54
C ALA A 214 4.84 -3.65 -15.96
N PHE A 215 5.46 -4.38 -15.07
CA PHE A 215 4.80 -5.42 -14.29
C PHE A 215 5.26 -5.36 -12.83
N GLY A 216 4.52 -6.01 -11.95
CA GLY A 216 4.89 -6.09 -10.54
C GLY A 216 4.27 -7.30 -9.88
N PHE A 217 4.80 -7.66 -8.73
CA PHE A 217 4.32 -8.77 -7.92
C PHE A 217 4.79 -8.63 -6.48
N ASP A 218 4.09 -9.32 -5.58
CA ASP A 218 4.50 -9.38 -4.18
C ASP A 218 5.68 -10.35 -4.05
N THR A 219 6.75 -9.90 -3.41
CA THR A 219 7.95 -10.71 -3.22
C THR A 219 7.82 -11.65 -2.02
N GLY A 220 7.19 -11.16 -0.93
CA GLY A 220 6.99 -11.90 0.30
C GLY A 220 6.65 -10.98 1.47
N PRO A 221 6.83 -11.43 2.73
CA PRO A 221 6.59 -10.58 3.88
C PRO A 221 7.60 -9.44 3.91
N GLY A 222 7.10 -8.23 4.13
CA GLY A 222 7.90 -7.08 4.48
C GLY A 222 8.10 -7.01 6.00
N ASN A 223 7.51 -6.01 6.65
CA ASN A 223 7.64 -5.81 8.10
C ASN A 223 6.63 -6.60 8.94
N MET A 224 5.58 -7.16 8.37
CA MET A 224 4.45 -7.71 9.12
C MET A 224 4.84 -8.82 10.12
N LEU A 225 5.76 -9.73 9.75
CA LEU A 225 6.21 -10.78 10.66
C LEU A 225 7.13 -10.21 11.75
N MET A 226 7.97 -9.24 11.42
CA MET A 226 8.83 -8.54 12.37
C MET A 226 7.99 -7.78 13.40
N ASP A 227 6.99 -7.03 12.96
CA ASP A 227 6.11 -6.26 13.83
C ASP A 227 5.27 -7.18 14.72
N ALA A 228 4.71 -8.24 14.15
CA ALA A 228 3.94 -9.22 14.91
C ALA A 228 4.80 -9.95 15.96
N TRP A 229 6.05 -10.29 15.64
CA TRP A 229 7.00 -10.87 16.58
C TRP A 229 7.39 -9.89 17.69
N THR A 230 7.69 -8.65 17.31
CA THR A 230 8.02 -7.57 18.24
C THR A 230 6.87 -7.28 19.21
N GLN A 231 5.65 -7.24 18.70
CA GLN A 231 4.45 -7.08 19.54
C GLN A 231 4.26 -8.25 20.49
N LYS A 232 4.47 -9.49 20.02
CA LYS A 232 4.31 -10.70 20.83
C LYS A 232 5.31 -10.78 21.98
N ILE A 233 6.57 -10.43 21.73
CA ILE A 233 7.68 -10.64 22.69
C ILE A 233 7.90 -9.42 23.59
N TRP A 234 7.93 -8.23 23.00
CA TRP A 234 8.30 -6.99 23.73
C TRP A 234 7.12 -6.03 23.95
N GLN A 235 5.91 -6.38 23.49
CA GLN A 235 4.72 -5.53 23.57
C GLN A 235 4.92 -4.16 22.92
N LYS A 236 5.79 -4.10 21.89
CA LYS A 236 6.03 -2.92 21.07
C LYS A 236 5.40 -3.10 19.69
N PRO A 237 4.90 -2.03 19.06
CA PRO A 237 4.25 -2.14 17.75
C PRO A 237 5.22 -2.55 16.62
N TYR A 238 6.48 -2.19 16.72
CA TYR A 238 7.55 -2.51 15.76
C TYR A 238 8.94 -2.36 16.41
N ASP A 239 9.99 -2.79 15.70
CA ASP A 239 11.39 -2.63 16.08
C ASP A 239 11.93 -1.30 15.53
N GLU A 240 11.97 -0.28 16.39
CA GLU A 240 12.43 1.05 16.02
C GLU A 240 13.92 1.03 15.68
N ASP A 241 14.26 1.49 14.47
CA ASP A 241 15.62 1.53 13.93
C ASP A 241 16.36 0.18 13.93
N GLY A 242 15.63 -0.94 14.03
CA GLY A 242 16.24 -2.27 14.08
C GLY A 242 17.06 -2.56 15.35
N GLN A 243 16.77 -1.83 16.44
CA GLN A 243 17.55 -1.92 17.68
C GLN A 243 17.47 -3.30 18.35
N LEU A 244 16.34 -3.99 18.23
CA LEU A 244 16.15 -5.33 18.78
C LEU A 244 16.79 -6.39 17.86
N ALA A 245 16.54 -6.30 16.56
CA ALA A 245 17.14 -7.19 15.57
C ALA A 245 18.67 -7.05 15.52
N GLY A 246 19.20 -5.84 15.77
CA GLY A 246 20.63 -5.56 15.82
C GLY A 246 21.38 -6.29 16.94
N GLN A 247 20.67 -6.76 17.98
CA GLN A 247 21.24 -7.55 19.08
C GLN A 247 21.32 -9.06 18.79
N GLY A 248 20.66 -9.49 17.72
CA GLY A 248 20.60 -10.89 17.32
C GLY A 248 21.52 -11.22 16.15
N ARG A 249 21.58 -12.50 15.85
CA ARG A 249 22.26 -13.09 14.69
C ARG A 249 21.27 -13.89 13.84
N VAL A 250 21.54 -14.03 12.56
CA VAL A 250 20.75 -14.88 11.68
C VAL A 250 20.88 -16.33 12.08
N LEU A 251 19.77 -17.04 12.19
CA LEU A 251 19.68 -18.49 12.37
C LEU A 251 19.54 -19.15 10.99
N PRO A 252 20.61 -19.78 10.43
CA PRO A 252 20.56 -20.28 9.05
C PRO A 252 19.44 -21.29 8.81
N SER A 253 19.26 -22.26 9.71
CA SER A 253 18.24 -23.29 9.57
C SER A 253 16.81 -22.73 9.60
N LEU A 254 16.55 -21.70 10.44
CA LEU A 254 15.27 -21.02 10.45
C LEU A 254 15.04 -20.26 9.14
N LEU A 255 16.06 -19.55 8.64
CA LEU A 255 15.98 -18.81 7.40
C LEU A 255 15.68 -19.72 6.21
N GLU A 256 16.38 -20.85 6.10
CA GLU A 256 16.13 -21.89 5.08
C GLU A 256 14.69 -22.40 5.17
N ASN A 257 14.20 -22.74 6.36
CA ASN A 257 12.84 -23.21 6.57
C ASN A 257 11.79 -22.16 6.20
N LEU A 258 12.05 -20.87 6.45
CA LEU A 258 11.18 -19.78 6.03
C LEU A 258 11.15 -19.62 4.50
N LEU A 259 12.29 -19.81 3.82
CA LEU A 259 12.38 -19.71 2.36
C LEU A 259 11.82 -20.93 1.62
N CYS A 260 11.66 -22.08 2.28
CA CYS A 260 11.16 -23.33 1.67
C CYS A 260 9.64 -23.35 1.38
N HIS A 261 8.97 -22.21 1.34
CA HIS A 261 7.55 -22.15 1.01
C HIS A 261 7.33 -22.04 -0.50
N ASP A 262 6.35 -22.81 -1.02
CA ASP A 262 6.01 -22.87 -2.45
C ASP A 262 5.74 -21.52 -3.09
N TYR A 263 5.27 -20.54 -2.32
CA TYR A 263 5.03 -19.19 -2.78
C TYR A 263 6.25 -18.57 -3.48
N PHE A 264 7.45 -18.80 -2.95
CA PHE A 264 8.68 -18.19 -3.49
C PHE A 264 9.08 -18.75 -4.84
N SER A 265 8.70 -20.01 -5.14
CA SER A 265 8.94 -20.66 -6.44
C SER A 265 7.84 -20.40 -7.47
N ARG A 266 6.72 -19.77 -7.10
CA ARG A 266 5.62 -19.51 -8.04
C ARG A 266 6.04 -18.55 -9.14
N PRO A 267 5.59 -18.78 -10.39
CA PRO A 267 5.82 -17.84 -11.48
C PRO A 267 5.08 -16.53 -11.24
N GLN A 268 5.57 -15.46 -11.88
CA GLN A 268 4.93 -14.15 -11.92
C GLN A 268 3.80 -14.11 -12.96
N PRO A 269 2.73 -13.29 -12.78
CA PRO A 269 2.47 -12.46 -11.59
C PRO A 269 1.98 -13.29 -10.41
N LYS A 270 2.37 -12.89 -9.19
CA LYS A 270 1.93 -13.53 -7.95
C LYS A 270 1.61 -12.48 -6.89
N SER A 271 0.63 -12.75 -6.05
CA SER A 271 0.27 -11.90 -4.92
C SER A 271 0.12 -12.72 -3.64
N THR A 272 0.22 -12.06 -2.50
CA THR A 272 0.06 -12.67 -1.18
C THR A 272 -0.47 -11.65 -0.17
N GLY A 273 -0.84 -12.12 1.02
CA GLY A 273 -1.39 -11.28 2.06
C GLY A 273 -1.05 -11.78 3.46
N ARG A 274 -1.74 -11.21 4.44
CA ARG A 274 -1.56 -11.53 5.87
C ARG A 274 -1.97 -12.95 6.22
N GLU A 275 -2.84 -13.55 5.43
CA GLU A 275 -3.33 -14.92 5.63
C GLU A 275 -2.21 -15.96 5.50
N LEU A 276 -1.23 -15.70 4.63
CA LEU A 276 -0.11 -16.62 4.39
C LEU A 276 1.05 -16.38 5.36
N PHE A 277 1.49 -15.14 5.52
CA PHE A 277 2.69 -14.79 6.30
C PHE A 277 2.30 -14.14 7.64
N ALA A 278 1.69 -14.92 8.53
CA ALA A 278 1.31 -14.50 9.88
C ALA A 278 2.11 -15.24 10.96
N LEU A 279 1.88 -14.92 12.24
CA LEU A 279 2.56 -15.60 13.35
C LEU A 279 2.45 -17.14 13.33
N PRO A 280 1.34 -17.78 12.90
CA PRO A 280 1.29 -19.24 12.75
C PRO A 280 2.36 -19.77 11.80
N TYR A 281 2.57 -19.10 10.65
CA TYR A 281 3.61 -19.45 9.70
C TYR A 281 5.00 -19.50 10.33
N LEU A 282 5.33 -18.51 11.17
CA LEU A 282 6.58 -18.49 11.93
C LEU A 282 6.61 -19.58 13.00
N ALA A 283 5.51 -19.73 13.76
CA ALA A 283 5.43 -20.66 14.88
C ALA A 283 5.67 -22.12 14.46
N GLU A 284 5.17 -22.52 13.29
CA GLU A 284 5.38 -23.87 12.72
C GLU A 284 6.85 -24.15 12.37
N ARG A 285 7.68 -23.11 12.23
CA ARG A 285 9.07 -23.20 11.78
C ARG A 285 10.08 -22.97 12.91
N LEU A 286 9.60 -22.59 14.09
CA LEU A 286 10.42 -22.49 15.29
C LEU A 286 10.58 -23.88 15.93
N SER A 287 11.78 -24.20 16.37
CA SER A 287 12.06 -25.46 17.08
C SER A 287 11.76 -25.35 18.58
N GLY A 288 11.62 -24.13 19.09
CA GLY A 288 11.43 -23.79 20.50
C GLY A 288 12.75 -23.52 21.22
N GLY A 289 12.77 -22.44 21.99
CA GLY A 289 13.95 -22.02 22.75
C GLY A 289 14.92 -21.12 22.01
N GLU A 290 14.61 -20.67 20.78
CA GLU A 290 15.42 -19.69 20.07
C GLU A 290 15.45 -18.35 20.81
N ASN A 291 16.61 -17.67 20.76
CA ASN A 291 16.71 -16.32 21.28
C ASN A 291 15.79 -15.39 20.46
N PRO A 292 14.89 -14.63 21.10
CA PRO A 292 13.96 -13.75 20.40
C PRO A 292 14.61 -12.71 19.48
N HIS A 293 15.78 -12.19 19.85
CA HIS A 293 16.55 -11.26 19.01
C HIS A 293 17.09 -11.95 17.76
N ASP A 294 17.54 -13.21 17.86
CA ASP A 294 18.01 -13.99 16.73
C ASP A 294 16.86 -14.28 15.75
N VAL A 295 15.67 -14.61 16.28
CA VAL A 295 14.46 -14.77 15.44
C VAL A 295 14.14 -13.48 14.69
N LEU A 296 14.11 -12.33 15.38
CA LEU A 296 13.82 -11.05 14.75
C LEU A 296 14.86 -10.69 13.68
N ARG A 297 16.14 -10.93 13.95
CA ARG A 297 17.23 -10.75 12.98
C ARG A 297 17.06 -11.66 11.76
N THR A 298 16.62 -12.89 11.98
CA THR A 298 16.37 -13.86 10.90
C THR A 298 15.18 -13.42 10.05
N LEU A 299 14.12 -12.89 10.65
CA LEU A 299 12.98 -12.33 9.91
C LEU A 299 13.38 -11.12 9.05
N THR A 300 14.30 -10.27 9.55
CA THR A 300 14.87 -9.16 8.76
C THR A 300 15.64 -9.70 7.54
N ALA A 301 16.44 -10.75 7.73
CA ALA A 301 17.17 -11.41 6.64
C ALA A 301 16.21 -12.09 5.65
N PHE A 302 15.13 -12.67 6.14
CA PHE A 302 14.09 -13.30 5.32
C PHE A 302 13.43 -12.28 4.38
N THR A 303 12.99 -11.14 4.90
CA THR A 303 12.47 -10.03 4.08
C THR A 303 13.48 -9.55 3.03
N ALA A 304 14.77 -9.53 3.38
CA ALA A 304 15.80 -9.08 2.44
C ALA A 304 16.14 -10.10 1.34
N GLN A 305 15.76 -11.37 1.50
CA GLN A 305 16.04 -12.44 0.54
C GLN A 305 14.84 -12.82 -0.35
N THR A 306 13.65 -12.37 0.01
CA THR A 306 12.43 -12.60 -0.77
C THR A 306 12.15 -11.45 -1.73
#